data_d553e4203560920d8e9a476410a1b72e
#
_entry.id   d553e4203560920d8e9a476410a1b72e
#
_cell.length_a   1.000
_cell.length_b   1.000
_cell.length_c   1.000
_cell.angle_alpha   90.00
_cell.angle_beta   90.00
_cell.angle_gamma   90.00
#
_symmetry.space_group_name_H-M   'P 1'
#
loop_
_entity.id
_entity.type
_entity.pdbx_description
1 polymer ?
#
loop_
_entity_poly.entity_id
_entity_poly.type
_entity_poly.pdbx_seq_one_letter_code
_entity_poly.pdbx_strand_id
1 'polypeptide(L)'
;MLRRRCLTGFCALAGLHMLPRAVQAEGMLSRASEGVQVPVYDVVVVGTGLAGHCAALSAKLAGAQRVMMIDKAPLVGGHSALASGSIAFVDEKRQAAQGIVDSVDKFVADARVTGGSIDEGLVRFIAEKSGEGLDWLQTQGVRFSPNIFRAYGGMHPRCVTAFGNMGARRYIFQLHERSRELGIETRLMTRAVGLHRFEKDKLTLRLADEKTKSEYVIQSRAVVLATGGFGANLALRMRYNPNLDYEIATTANPHGFVQDTATGDGLYLAKELGAVWTNMPNIVLLSYWGGRMLDYIGAEIYVDNEGRRFVDETTTTARIAQAILKLPGHSMYVITDAKSAKGVNVGAKITAGSIRLSNSVAEMARGMNVPASELEHTLEEYNKHASEKSADAFGRTVYAQTIDKPPFYWGQERLMIHATLGGLKTDLHGRVKRKDGSVIAGLFAAGEVAGGIWGTDRLGGTGLLQCVVMGRAAGLKAAKLATAVV
;
A
#
# COMPACT_ATOMS: atom_id res chain seq x y z
N MET A 1 31.36 15.21 37.10
CA MET A 1 32.52 14.30 37.42
C MET A 1 32.05 12.86 37.35
N LEU A 2 32.89 12.00 36.72
CA LEU A 2 32.78 10.52 36.57
C LEU A 2 31.59 10.04 35.68
N ARG A 3 31.72 9.28 34.60
CA ARG A 3 32.83 8.40 34.13
C ARG A 3 32.76 8.27 32.60
N ARG A 4 33.84 8.71 31.94
CA ARG A 4 34.28 8.12 30.68
C ARG A 4 35.16 6.92 31.06
N ARG A 5 34.79 5.72 30.63
CA ARG A 5 35.77 4.63 30.41
C ARG A 5 35.17 3.48 29.60
N CYS A 6 35.92 3.14 28.56
CA CYS A 6 36.08 1.81 27.96
C CYS A 6 35.01 1.29 27.03
N LEU A 7 35.30 1.43 25.76
CA LEU A 7 35.15 0.37 24.77
C LEU A 7 36.19 0.59 23.66
N THR A 8 37.45 0.33 24.01
CA THR A 8 38.48 -0.07 23.04
C THR A 8 38.66 -1.56 23.19
N GLY A 9 38.44 -2.30 22.13
CA GLY A 9 38.83 -3.69 22.04
C GLY A 9 37.70 -4.60 21.53
N PHE A 10 37.61 -4.75 20.24
CA PHE A 10 37.34 -5.98 19.49
C PHE A 10 37.06 -5.64 18.01
N CYS A 11 38.15 -5.21 17.34
CA CYS A 11 38.24 -5.25 15.88
C CYS A 11 39.39 -6.18 15.52
N ALA A 12 39.11 -7.46 15.45
CA ALA A 12 39.92 -8.39 14.66
C ALA A 12 39.14 -9.68 14.45
N LEU A 13 39.17 -10.15 13.22
CA LEU A 13 38.67 -11.43 12.71
C LEU A 13 37.21 -11.52 12.33
N ALA A 14 36.90 -11.09 11.11
CA ALA A 14 36.05 -11.82 10.14
C ALA A 14 36.28 -11.22 8.75
N GLY A 15 37.45 -11.33 8.20
CA GLY A 15 37.70 -11.24 6.76
C GLY A 15 37.18 -12.49 6.04
N LEU A 16 35.93 -12.84 6.16
CA LEU A 16 35.26 -13.68 5.19
C LEU A 16 35.03 -12.81 3.95
N HIS A 17 35.84 -13.00 2.94
CA HIS A 17 35.57 -12.52 1.60
C HIS A 17 34.20 -13.08 1.21
N MET A 18 33.12 -12.28 1.34
CA MET A 18 31.84 -12.60 0.75
C MET A 18 32.04 -12.62 -0.77
N LEU A 19 32.07 -13.80 -1.35
CA LEU A 19 31.98 -13.97 -2.80
C LEU A 19 30.79 -13.15 -3.30
N PRO A 20 30.89 -12.52 -4.48
CA PRO A 20 29.75 -11.85 -5.08
C PRO A 20 28.54 -12.78 -5.10
N ARG A 21 27.36 -12.26 -4.77
CA ARG A 21 26.11 -13.05 -4.66
C ARG A 21 25.83 -13.92 -5.90
N ALA A 22 26.21 -13.44 -7.10
CA ALA A 22 26.12 -14.18 -8.33
C ALA A 22 26.98 -15.46 -8.33
N VAL A 23 28.23 -15.38 -7.84
CA VAL A 23 29.15 -16.53 -7.74
C VAL A 23 28.62 -17.57 -6.75
N GLN A 24 27.96 -17.14 -5.66
CA GLN A 24 27.32 -18.08 -4.74
C GLN A 24 26.13 -18.81 -5.39
N ALA A 25 25.30 -18.11 -6.16
CA ALA A 25 24.17 -18.72 -6.87
C ALA A 25 24.63 -19.68 -7.97
N GLU A 26 25.68 -19.33 -8.71
CA GLU A 26 26.30 -20.19 -9.74
C GLU A 26 26.92 -21.43 -9.12
N GLY A 27 27.63 -21.30 -7.99
CA GLY A 27 28.17 -22.42 -7.21
C GLY A 27 27.09 -23.34 -6.64
N MET A 28 25.91 -22.84 -6.30
CA MET A 28 24.76 -23.67 -5.90
C MET A 28 24.14 -24.40 -7.08
N LEU A 29 24.06 -23.77 -8.25
CA LEU A 29 23.62 -24.43 -9.48
C LEU A 29 24.61 -25.53 -9.93
N SER A 30 25.91 -25.29 -9.85
CA SER A 30 26.91 -26.29 -10.21
C SER A 30 26.92 -27.52 -9.30
N ARG A 31 26.68 -27.33 -8.00
CA ARG A 31 26.48 -28.42 -7.03
C ARG A 31 25.17 -29.17 -7.25
N ALA A 32 24.11 -28.48 -7.70
CA ALA A 32 22.84 -29.11 -8.07
C ALA A 32 22.98 -29.98 -9.35
N SER A 33 23.93 -29.67 -10.22
CA SER A 33 24.23 -30.52 -11.41
C SER A 33 24.84 -31.87 -11.08
N GLU A 34 25.28 -32.11 -9.83
CA GLU A 34 25.78 -33.41 -9.35
C GLU A 34 24.65 -34.40 -8.96
N GLY A 35 23.41 -34.22 -9.46
CA GLY A 35 22.31 -35.16 -9.31
C GLY A 35 21.00 -34.62 -8.74
N VAL A 36 20.92 -33.37 -8.30
CA VAL A 36 19.71 -32.74 -7.82
C VAL A 36 19.09 -31.86 -8.92
N GLN A 37 17.94 -32.26 -9.45
CA GLN A 37 17.23 -31.45 -10.43
C GLN A 37 16.73 -30.15 -9.77
N VAL A 38 17.17 -28.98 -10.29
CA VAL A 38 16.66 -27.67 -9.88
C VAL A 38 15.20 -27.54 -10.34
N PRO A 39 14.22 -27.29 -9.44
CA PRO A 39 12.83 -27.14 -9.84
C PRO A 39 12.65 -25.95 -10.80
N VAL A 40 11.94 -26.17 -11.91
CA VAL A 40 11.61 -25.13 -12.88
C VAL A 40 10.12 -24.84 -12.81
N TYR A 41 9.76 -23.56 -12.68
CA TYR A 41 8.39 -23.05 -12.67
C TYR A 41 8.11 -22.26 -13.96
N ASP A 42 6.85 -22.22 -14.38
CA ASP A 42 6.43 -21.31 -15.45
C ASP A 42 6.44 -19.88 -14.94
N VAL A 43 5.82 -19.65 -13.78
CA VAL A 43 5.75 -18.34 -13.14
C VAL A 43 6.01 -18.45 -11.63
N VAL A 44 6.95 -17.66 -11.13
CA VAL A 44 7.16 -17.44 -9.70
C VAL A 44 6.76 -16.02 -9.35
N VAL A 45 5.88 -15.87 -8.34
CA VAL A 45 5.45 -14.59 -7.80
C VAL A 45 6.10 -14.38 -6.44
N VAL A 46 6.82 -13.28 -6.28
CA VAL A 46 7.48 -12.91 -5.02
C VAL A 46 6.61 -11.90 -4.28
N GLY A 47 5.95 -12.34 -3.23
CA GLY A 47 4.98 -11.58 -2.43
C GLY A 47 3.56 -12.11 -2.56
N THR A 48 2.87 -12.29 -1.42
CA THR A 48 1.50 -12.80 -1.31
C THR A 48 0.49 -11.71 -0.94
N GLY A 49 0.79 -10.44 -1.27
CA GLY A 49 -0.16 -9.33 -1.21
C GLY A 49 -1.22 -9.43 -2.31
N LEU A 50 -2.10 -8.42 -2.41
CA LEU A 50 -3.17 -8.40 -3.41
C LEU A 50 -2.62 -8.49 -4.84
N ALA A 51 -1.55 -7.75 -5.15
CA ALA A 51 -0.92 -7.81 -6.46
C ALA A 51 -0.37 -9.20 -6.80
N GLY A 52 0.23 -9.87 -5.82
CA GLY A 52 0.76 -11.23 -5.97
C GLY A 52 -0.32 -12.26 -6.26
N HIS A 53 -1.42 -12.24 -5.48
CA HIS A 53 -2.56 -13.13 -5.74
C HIS A 53 -3.19 -12.86 -7.12
N CYS A 54 -3.39 -11.58 -7.49
CA CYS A 54 -3.91 -11.24 -8.82
C CYS A 54 -2.99 -11.74 -9.94
N ALA A 55 -1.67 -11.62 -9.77
CA ALA A 55 -0.71 -12.09 -10.75
C ALA A 55 -0.69 -13.63 -10.87
N ALA A 56 -0.62 -14.34 -9.73
CA ALA A 56 -0.56 -15.79 -9.70
C ALA A 56 -1.83 -16.44 -10.26
N LEU A 57 -3.00 -15.95 -9.83
CA LEU A 57 -4.30 -16.43 -10.35
C LEU A 57 -4.45 -16.15 -11.85
N SER A 58 -4.10 -14.93 -12.30
CA SER A 58 -4.17 -14.60 -13.72
C SER A 58 -3.21 -15.43 -14.57
N ALA A 59 -2.01 -15.73 -14.06
CA ALA A 59 -1.07 -16.60 -14.73
C ALA A 59 -1.61 -18.04 -14.83
N LYS A 60 -2.14 -18.57 -13.74
CA LYS A 60 -2.71 -19.93 -13.71
C LYS A 60 -3.90 -20.06 -14.63
N LEU A 61 -4.85 -19.12 -14.59
CA LEU A 61 -6.03 -19.10 -15.45
C LEU A 61 -5.69 -18.88 -16.93
N ALA A 62 -4.53 -18.28 -17.23
CA ALA A 62 -4.02 -18.11 -18.60
C ALA A 62 -3.19 -19.30 -19.10
N GLY A 63 -3.15 -20.43 -18.37
CA GLY A 63 -2.59 -21.69 -18.82
C GLY A 63 -1.20 -22.04 -18.27
N ALA A 64 -0.59 -21.18 -17.42
CA ALA A 64 0.65 -21.56 -16.74
C ALA A 64 0.41 -22.78 -15.82
N GLN A 65 1.17 -23.86 -16.02
CA GLN A 65 0.94 -25.11 -15.28
C GLN A 65 1.55 -25.06 -13.89
N ARG A 66 2.82 -24.65 -13.77
CA ARG A 66 3.58 -24.60 -12.53
C ARG A 66 3.72 -23.14 -12.06
N VAL A 67 2.77 -22.71 -11.22
CA VAL A 67 2.78 -21.36 -10.61
C VAL A 67 3.05 -21.48 -9.11
N MET A 68 3.98 -20.66 -8.62
CA MET A 68 4.31 -20.59 -7.19
C MET A 68 4.28 -19.16 -6.71
N MET A 69 3.74 -18.95 -5.49
CA MET A 69 3.91 -17.73 -4.71
C MET A 69 4.86 -17.97 -3.55
N ILE A 70 5.74 -17.01 -3.26
CA ILE A 70 6.60 -17.04 -2.07
C ILE A 70 6.43 -15.75 -1.26
N ASP A 71 6.57 -15.85 0.06
CA ASP A 71 6.59 -14.71 0.95
C ASP A 71 7.52 -14.93 2.14
N LYS A 72 8.27 -13.91 2.53
CA LYS A 72 9.12 -13.94 3.73
C LYS A 72 8.31 -13.91 5.04
N ALA A 73 7.07 -13.43 4.98
CA ALA A 73 6.17 -13.38 6.13
C ALA A 73 5.59 -14.74 6.48
N PRO A 74 5.16 -14.94 7.74
CA PRO A 74 4.48 -16.16 8.18
C PRO A 74 3.01 -16.24 7.74
N LEU A 75 2.44 -15.13 7.25
CA LEU A 75 1.04 -15.02 6.83
C LEU A 75 0.95 -14.36 5.44
N VAL A 76 -0.06 -14.74 4.68
CA VAL A 76 -0.38 -14.12 3.39
C VAL A 76 -0.96 -12.71 3.57
N GLY A 77 -0.79 -11.83 2.57
CA GLY A 77 -1.52 -10.59 2.44
C GLY A 77 -0.71 -9.31 2.58
N GLY A 78 0.39 -9.32 3.34
CA GLY A 78 1.23 -8.13 3.52
C GLY A 78 0.42 -6.88 3.91
N HIS A 79 0.82 -5.71 3.41
CA HIS A 79 0.10 -4.44 3.64
C HIS A 79 -1.35 -4.45 3.12
N SER A 80 -1.63 -5.20 2.07
CA SER A 80 -2.99 -5.30 1.54
C SER A 80 -3.97 -5.85 2.58
N ALA A 81 -3.56 -6.81 3.42
CA ALA A 81 -4.42 -7.36 4.47
C ALA A 81 -4.73 -6.35 5.60
N LEU A 82 -3.93 -5.28 5.73
CA LEU A 82 -4.07 -4.24 6.76
C LEU A 82 -4.90 -3.05 6.27
N ALA A 83 -5.11 -2.92 4.95
CA ALA A 83 -5.85 -1.80 4.36
C ALA A 83 -7.34 -1.84 4.68
N SER A 84 -8.00 -0.66 4.69
CA SER A 84 -9.45 -0.51 4.91
C SER A 84 -10.31 -1.25 3.88
N GLY A 85 -9.76 -1.47 2.68
CA GLY A 85 -10.42 -2.24 1.63
C GLY A 85 -11.14 -1.41 0.57
N SER A 86 -11.04 -0.09 0.64
CA SER A 86 -11.59 0.77 -0.42
C SER A 86 -10.81 0.55 -1.72
N ILE A 87 -11.52 0.20 -2.79
CA ILE A 87 -10.97 0.06 -4.14
C ILE A 87 -11.69 1.01 -5.08
N ALA A 88 -10.92 1.85 -5.79
CA ALA A 88 -11.45 2.78 -6.76
C ALA A 88 -11.72 2.09 -8.12
N PHE A 89 -12.68 2.61 -8.87
CA PHE A 89 -12.96 2.15 -10.22
C PHE A 89 -13.66 3.24 -11.04
N VAL A 90 -13.63 3.09 -12.34
CA VAL A 90 -14.46 3.83 -13.31
C VAL A 90 -15.30 2.81 -14.05
N ASP A 91 -16.59 2.92 -13.91
CA ASP A 91 -17.61 2.15 -14.65
C ASP A 91 -18.85 3.05 -14.77
N GLU A 92 -18.93 3.74 -15.89
CA GLU A 92 -19.95 4.76 -16.13
C GLU A 92 -21.37 4.21 -15.92
N LYS A 93 -21.63 2.95 -16.31
CA LYS A 93 -22.94 2.32 -16.16
C LYS A 93 -23.30 2.08 -14.68
N ARG A 94 -22.35 1.53 -13.89
CA ARG A 94 -22.57 1.28 -12.45
C ARG A 94 -22.69 2.58 -11.66
N GLN A 95 -21.88 3.56 -12.01
CA GLN A 95 -21.88 4.87 -11.36
C GLN A 95 -23.15 5.66 -11.71
N ALA A 96 -23.57 5.68 -12.97
CA ALA A 96 -24.81 6.32 -13.42
C ALA A 96 -26.06 5.75 -12.74
N ALA A 97 -26.11 4.45 -12.43
CA ALA A 97 -27.17 3.82 -11.68
C ALA A 97 -27.35 4.38 -10.25
N GLN A 98 -26.33 5.08 -9.73
CA GLN A 98 -26.36 5.79 -8.43
C GLN A 98 -26.30 7.31 -8.60
N GLY A 99 -26.59 7.84 -9.79
CA GLY A 99 -26.57 9.28 -10.08
C GLY A 99 -25.16 9.89 -10.13
N ILE A 100 -24.12 9.08 -10.28
CA ILE A 100 -22.73 9.54 -10.32
C ILE A 100 -22.28 9.61 -11.78
N VAL A 101 -21.81 10.80 -12.20
CA VAL A 101 -21.25 11.02 -13.55
C VAL A 101 -19.72 10.99 -13.44
N ASP A 102 -19.10 10.01 -14.06
CA ASP A 102 -17.66 9.81 -14.06
C ASP A 102 -17.15 9.37 -15.43
N SER A 103 -15.83 9.44 -15.64
CA SER A 103 -15.16 8.97 -16.85
C SER A 103 -13.68 8.70 -16.60
N VAL A 104 -13.05 7.98 -17.52
CA VAL A 104 -11.59 7.77 -17.52
C VAL A 104 -10.85 9.11 -17.59
N ASP A 105 -11.30 10.06 -18.42
CA ASP A 105 -10.66 11.37 -18.54
C ASP A 105 -10.75 12.17 -17.25
N LYS A 106 -11.90 12.12 -16.56
CA LYS A 106 -12.05 12.74 -15.25
C LYS A 106 -11.16 12.08 -14.21
N PHE A 107 -11.02 10.76 -14.22
CA PHE A 107 -10.11 10.04 -13.34
C PHE A 107 -8.65 10.49 -13.56
N VAL A 108 -8.20 10.58 -14.81
CA VAL A 108 -6.84 11.04 -15.16
C VAL A 108 -6.62 12.49 -14.74
N ALA A 109 -7.61 13.36 -14.96
CA ALA A 109 -7.55 14.77 -14.54
C ALA A 109 -7.41 14.89 -13.02
N ASP A 110 -8.22 14.16 -12.25
CA ASP A 110 -8.18 14.13 -10.79
C ASP A 110 -6.82 13.56 -10.27
N ALA A 111 -6.31 12.52 -10.92
CA ALA A 111 -5.00 11.97 -10.60
C ALA A 111 -3.86 12.98 -10.86
N ARG A 112 -3.96 13.78 -11.92
CA ARG A 112 -3.00 14.85 -12.22
C ARG A 112 -3.08 15.98 -11.19
N VAL A 113 -4.27 16.37 -10.76
CA VAL A 113 -4.44 17.37 -9.69
C VAL A 113 -3.82 16.88 -8.38
N THR A 114 -3.96 15.61 -8.06
CA THR A 114 -3.46 15.01 -6.81
C THR A 114 -1.95 14.77 -6.87
N GLY A 115 -1.45 14.17 -7.94
CA GLY A 115 -0.08 13.66 -8.05
C GLY A 115 0.88 14.56 -8.83
N GLY A 116 0.37 15.60 -9.52
CA GLY A 116 1.19 16.47 -10.36
C GLY A 116 1.75 15.74 -11.58
N SER A 117 3.01 15.35 -11.52
CA SER A 117 3.71 14.65 -12.61
C SER A 117 3.46 13.15 -12.58
N ILE A 118 2.32 12.71 -13.11
CA ILE A 118 1.90 11.30 -13.21
C ILE A 118 2.41 10.65 -14.50
N ASP A 119 2.49 9.30 -14.54
CA ASP A 119 2.55 8.55 -15.80
C ASP A 119 1.14 8.40 -16.37
N GLU A 120 0.75 9.33 -17.26
CA GLU A 120 -0.62 9.39 -17.79
C GLU A 120 -1.02 8.11 -18.51
N GLY A 121 -0.09 7.45 -19.22
CA GLY A 121 -0.36 6.20 -19.92
C GLY A 121 -0.71 5.07 -18.96
N LEU A 122 0.03 4.93 -17.87
CA LEU A 122 -0.25 3.93 -16.83
C LEU A 122 -1.51 4.25 -16.04
N VAL A 123 -1.72 5.53 -15.68
CA VAL A 123 -2.93 5.95 -14.95
C VAL A 123 -4.18 5.72 -15.78
N ARG A 124 -4.15 6.07 -17.07
CA ARG A 124 -5.25 5.83 -18.01
C ARG A 124 -5.54 4.34 -18.15
N PHE A 125 -4.51 3.53 -18.38
CA PHE A 125 -4.66 2.08 -18.46
C PHE A 125 -5.30 1.49 -17.19
N ILE A 126 -4.87 1.95 -16.01
CA ILE A 126 -5.44 1.50 -14.73
C ILE A 126 -6.93 1.90 -14.63
N ALA A 127 -7.29 3.11 -15.03
CA ALA A 127 -8.66 3.59 -15.03
C ALA A 127 -9.54 2.80 -16.00
N GLU A 128 -9.09 2.61 -17.26
CA GLU A 128 -9.81 1.84 -18.29
C GLU A 128 -10.05 0.38 -17.90
N LYS A 129 -9.09 -0.23 -17.17
CA LYS A 129 -9.16 -1.62 -16.71
C LYS A 129 -9.78 -1.80 -15.33
N SER A 130 -10.21 -0.72 -14.69
CA SER A 130 -10.71 -0.77 -13.31
C SER A 130 -12.04 -1.52 -13.16
N GLY A 131 -13.02 -1.26 -14.01
CA GLY A 131 -14.31 -1.96 -14.03
C GLY A 131 -14.13 -3.46 -14.29
N GLU A 132 -13.34 -3.83 -15.32
CA GLU A 132 -12.97 -5.22 -15.60
C GLU A 132 -12.23 -5.88 -14.42
N GLY A 133 -11.43 -5.10 -13.70
CA GLY A 133 -10.73 -5.56 -12.49
C GLY A 133 -11.70 -5.94 -11.37
N LEU A 134 -12.76 -5.14 -11.15
CA LEU A 134 -13.80 -5.48 -10.18
C LEU A 134 -14.60 -6.72 -10.59
N ASP A 135 -14.98 -6.81 -11.87
CA ASP A 135 -15.68 -7.97 -12.39
C ASP A 135 -14.87 -9.24 -12.19
N TRP A 136 -13.58 -9.18 -12.50
CA TRP A 136 -12.70 -10.30 -12.30
C TRP A 136 -12.61 -10.70 -10.82
N LEU A 137 -12.50 -9.74 -9.88
CA LEU A 137 -12.55 -10.06 -8.45
C LEU A 137 -13.85 -10.76 -8.06
N GLN A 138 -14.99 -10.36 -8.66
CA GLN A 138 -16.28 -11.02 -8.44
C GLN A 138 -16.27 -12.47 -8.97
N THR A 139 -15.67 -12.73 -10.13
CA THR A 139 -15.53 -14.10 -10.65
C THR A 139 -14.63 -14.97 -9.77
N GLN A 140 -13.72 -14.35 -8.99
CA GLN A 140 -12.93 -15.05 -7.97
C GLN A 140 -13.64 -15.16 -6.61
N GLY A 141 -14.93 -14.79 -6.53
CA GLY A 141 -15.77 -14.94 -5.32
C GLY A 141 -15.77 -13.74 -4.38
N VAL A 142 -15.16 -12.61 -4.72
CA VAL A 142 -15.24 -11.38 -3.92
C VAL A 142 -16.62 -10.76 -4.12
N ARG A 143 -17.30 -10.43 -3.02
CA ARG A 143 -18.57 -9.68 -3.04
C ARG A 143 -18.31 -8.25 -2.59
N PHE A 144 -18.89 -7.28 -3.30
CA PHE A 144 -18.78 -5.86 -2.96
C PHE A 144 -20.03 -5.33 -2.29
N SER A 145 -19.85 -4.32 -1.41
CA SER A 145 -20.94 -3.47 -0.96
C SER A 145 -21.53 -2.72 -2.17
N PRO A 146 -22.86 -2.56 -2.25
CA PRO A 146 -23.48 -1.91 -3.41
C PRO A 146 -23.19 -0.40 -3.48
N ASN A 147 -22.88 0.25 -2.36
CA ASN A 147 -22.76 1.70 -2.30
C ASN A 147 -21.40 2.16 -2.82
N ILE A 148 -21.44 3.10 -3.77
CA ILE A 148 -20.26 3.82 -4.27
C ILE A 148 -20.08 5.08 -3.42
N PHE A 149 -18.88 5.30 -2.91
CA PHE A 149 -18.59 6.44 -2.04
C PHE A 149 -17.28 7.13 -2.42
N ARG A 150 -17.08 8.34 -1.88
CA ARG A 150 -15.84 9.09 -1.98
C ARG A 150 -14.95 8.73 -0.80
N ALA A 151 -13.88 7.97 -1.06
CA ALA A 151 -12.91 7.60 -0.04
C ALA A 151 -12.03 8.78 0.38
N TYR A 152 -11.39 8.66 1.55
CA TYR A 152 -10.36 9.58 2.00
C TYR A 152 -9.25 9.74 0.96
N GLY A 153 -8.83 10.98 0.70
CA GLY A 153 -7.90 11.30 -0.39
C GLY A 153 -8.47 11.13 -1.80
N GLY A 154 -9.76 10.82 -1.94
CA GLY A 154 -10.44 10.78 -3.22
C GLY A 154 -11.05 12.13 -3.59
N MET A 155 -11.14 12.43 -4.88
CA MET A 155 -11.75 13.67 -5.40
C MET A 155 -13.19 13.45 -5.90
N HIS A 156 -13.59 12.18 -6.13
CA HIS A 156 -14.89 11.83 -6.68
C HIS A 156 -15.39 10.51 -6.08
N PRO A 157 -16.73 10.25 -6.02
CA PRO A 157 -17.26 8.95 -5.62
C PRO A 157 -16.88 7.86 -6.62
N ARG A 158 -15.90 7.02 -6.25
CA ARG A 158 -15.33 5.97 -7.10
C ARG A 158 -15.02 4.69 -6.35
N CYS A 159 -15.29 4.65 -5.05
CA CYS A 159 -14.84 3.53 -4.25
C CYS A 159 -15.98 2.62 -3.82
N VAL A 160 -15.70 1.33 -3.82
CA VAL A 160 -16.48 0.30 -3.12
C VAL A 160 -15.58 -0.44 -2.15
N THR A 161 -16.19 -1.17 -1.20
CA THR A 161 -15.48 -2.08 -0.29
C THR A 161 -16.02 -3.49 -0.45
N ALA A 162 -15.22 -4.50 -0.06
CA ALA A 162 -15.72 -5.87 0.01
C ALA A 162 -16.79 -5.99 1.10
N PHE A 163 -17.83 -6.75 0.81
CA PHE A 163 -18.92 -7.03 1.75
C PHE A 163 -18.42 -7.81 2.97
N GLY A 164 -18.92 -7.48 4.18
CA GLY A 164 -18.69 -8.25 5.40
C GLY A 164 -17.67 -7.64 6.37
N ASN A 165 -17.41 -6.34 6.31
CA ASN A 165 -16.66 -5.57 7.33
C ASN A 165 -15.26 -6.10 7.70
N MET A 166 -14.57 -6.77 6.77
CA MET A 166 -13.23 -7.31 6.99
C MET A 166 -12.11 -6.46 6.36
N GLY A 167 -12.46 -5.31 5.77
CA GLY A 167 -11.51 -4.53 4.99
C GLY A 167 -10.90 -5.35 3.84
N ALA A 168 -9.67 -5.03 3.46
CA ALA A 168 -9.00 -5.72 2.36
C ALA A 168 -8.58 -7.17 2.68
N ARG A 169 -8.63 -7.60 3.96
CA ARG A 169 -8.47 -9.03 4.32
C ARG A 169 -9.43 -9.93 3.57
N ARG A 170 -10.65 -9.41 3.26
CA ARG A 170 -11.64 -10.17 2.50
C ARG A 170 -11.14 -10.54 1.11
N TYR A 171 -10.46 -9.62 0.42
CA TYR A 171 -9.83 -9.92 -0.87
C TYR A 171 -8.78 -11.01 -0.73
N ILE A 172 -7.89 -10.86 0.25
CA ILE A 172 -6.79 -11.80 0.46
C ILE A 172 -7.29 -13.21 0.74
N PHE A 173 -8.23 -13.37 1.68
CA PHE A 173 -8.77 -14.69 2.02
C PHE A 173 -9.45 -15.35 0.81
N GLN A 174 -10.28 -14.60 0.09
CA GLN A 174 -10.98 -15.14 -1.06
C GLN A 174 -10.02 -15.57 -2.20
N LEU A 175 -9.04 -14.71 -2.51
CA LEU A 175 -8.08 -15.01 -3.57
C LEU A 175 -7.09 -16.11 -3.17
N HIS A 176 -6.73 -16.19 -1.88
CA HIS A 176 -5.88 -17.26 -1.38
C HIS A 176 -6.56 -18.62 -1.45
N GLU A 177 -7.82 -18.73 -1.01
CA GLU A 177 -8.61 -19.95 -1.17
C GLU A 177 -8.71 -20.35 -2.65
N ARG A 178 -9.00 -19.38 -3.53
CA ARG A 178 -9.04 -19.64 -4.97
C ARG A 178 -7.70 -20.13 -5.53
N SER A 179 -6.59 -19.59 -5.01
CA SER A 179 -5.23 -20.04 -5.39
C SER A 179 -4.98 -21.50 -4.98
N ARG A 180 -5.44 -21.89 -3.79
CA ARG A 180 -5.34 -23.27 -3.30
C ARG A 180 -6.18 -24.23 -4.15
N GLU A 181 -7.41 -23.88 -4.48
CA GLU A 181 -8.30 -24.67 -5.35
C GLU A 181 -7.68 -24.93 -6.73
N LEU A 182 -6.95 -23.96 -7.26
CA LEU A 182 -6.27 -24.06 -8.56
C LEU A 182 -4.88 -24.71 -8.48
N GLY A 183 -4.46 -25.18 -7.30
CA GLY A 183 -3.17 -25.85 -7.10
C GLY A 183 -1.97 -24.91 -7.27
N ILE A 184 -2.11 -23.62 -6.95
CA ILE A 184 -0.98 -22.70 -6.91
C ILE A 184 -0.19 -22.96 -5.63
N GLU A 185 1.07 -23.32 -5.77
CA GLU A 185 1.97 -23.55 -4.63
C GLU A 185 2.24 -22.23 -3.90
N THR A 186 2.13 -22.23 -2.56
CA THR A 186 2.46 -21.07 -1.72
C THR A 186 3.46 -21.44 -0.65
N ARG A 187 4.63 -20.78 -0.63
CA ARG A 187 5.66 -20.94 0.40
C ARG A 187 5.79 -19.66 1.22
N LEU A 188 5.37 -19.72 2.45
CA LEU A 188 5.58 -18.66 3.45
C LEU A 188 6.94 -18.87 4.16
N MET A 189 7.37 -17.88 4.92
CA MET A 189 8.69 -17.88 5.56
C MET A 189 9.83 -18.16 4.57
N THR A 190 9.65 -17.72 3.33
CA THR A 190 10.59 -17.96 2.22
C THR A 190 10.93 -16.62 1.55
N ARG A 191 12.16 -16.16 1.76
CA ARG A 191 12.67 -14.90 1.21
C ARG A 191 13.42 -15.12 -0.09
N ALA A 192 13.12 -14.35 -1.12
CA ALA A 192 14.00 -14.23 -2.27
C ALA A 192 15.19 -13.34 -1.91
N VAL A 193 16.40 -13.90 -1.95
CA VAL A 193 17.64 -13.21 -1.57
C VAL A 193 18.60 -12.96 -2.73
N GLY A 194 18.29 -13.47 -3.91
CA GLY A 194 19.02 -13.21 -5.16
C GLY A 194 18.16 -13.52 -6.37
N LEU A 195 18.39 -12.79 -7.47
CA LEU A 195 17.73 -12.98 -8.75
C LEU A 195 18.73 -12.78 -9.89
N HIS A 196 19.02 -13.83 -10.61
CA HIS A 196 20.08 -13.85 -11.61
C HIS A 196 19.59 -14.44 -12.94
N ARG A 197 20.31 -14.18 -14.01
CA ARG A 197 20.10 -14.80 -15.32
C ARG A 197 21.36 -15.52 -15.76
N PHE A 198 21.37 -16.82 -15.67
CA PHE A 198 22.43 -17.67 -16.19
C PHE A 198 22.05 -18.32 -17.53
N GLU A 199 20.74 -18.50 -17.78
CA GLU A 199 20.19 -19.04 -19.02
C GLU A 199 19.31 -17.98 -19.72
N LYS A 200 19.22 -18.08 -21.05
CA LYS A 200 18.52 -17.08 -21.87
C LYS A 200 17.03 -17.03 -21.58
N ASP A 201 16.41 -18.18 -21.33
CA ASP A 201 14.96 -18.38 -21.23
C ASP A 201 14.44 -18.48 -19.78
N LYS A 202 15.34 -18.48 -18.78
CA LYS A 202 15.00 -18.64 -17.37
C LYS A 202 15.71 -17.64 -16.48
N LEU A 203 15.05 -17.32 -15.37
CA LEU A 203 15.60 -16.59 -14.23
C LEU A 203 15.87 -17.59 -13.09
N THR A 204 16.97 -17.42 -12.41
CA THR A 204 17.33 -18.19 -11.22
C THR A 204 17.06 -17.35 -9.98
N LEU A 205 16.24 -17.87 -9.08
CA LEU A 205 15.98 -17.27 -7.77
C LEU A 205 16.77 -18.05 -6.71
N ARG A 206 17.52 -17.32 -5.89
CA ARG A 206 18.07 -17.84 -4.64
C ARG A 206 17.11 -17.50 -3.52
N LEU A 207 16.67 -18.51 -2.81
CA LEU A 207 15.67 -18.44 -1.75
C LEU A 207 16.30 -18.81 -0.42
N ALA A 208 15.89 -18.14 0.64
CA ALA A 208 16.25 -18.47 2.03
C ALA A 208 15.01 -18.85 2.81
N ASP A 209 15.05 -19.96 3.52
CA ASP A 209 14.07 -20.31 4.53
C ASP A 209 14.28 -19.44 5.78
N GLU A 210 13.28 -18.69 6.19
CA GLU A 210 13.40 -17.73 7.31
C GLU A 210 13.51 -18.41 8.68
N LYS A 211 13.14 -19.69 8.80
CA LYS A 211 13.28 -20.47 10.03
C LYS A 211 14.66 -21.09 10.16
N THR A 212 15.06 -21.84 9.14
CA THR A 212 16.31 -22.63 9.17
C THR A 212 17.51 -21.83 8.69
N LYS A 213 17.26 -20.70 8.00
CA LYS A 213 18.28 -19.89 7.30
C LYS A 213 19.03 -20.65 6.21
N SER A 214 18.54 -21.83 5.84
CA SER A 214 19.09 -22.58 4.71
C SER A 214 18.73 -21.90 3.37
N GLU A 215 19.65 -21.93 2.42
CA GLU A 215 19.44 -21.37 1.09
C GLU A 215 19.36 -22.47 0.05
N TYR A 216 18.51 -22.24 -0.95
CA TYR A 216 18.36 -23.11 -2.11
C TYR A 216 18.02 -22.30 -3.36
N VAL A 217 18.10 -22.93 -4.53
CA VAL A 217 17.81 -22.26 -5.80
C VAL A 217 16.63 -22.94 -6.51
N ILE A 218 15.87 -22.11 -7.22
CA ILE A 218 14.84 -22.55 -8.17
C ILE A 218 15.00 -21.75 -9.46
N GLN A 219 14.42 -22.25 -10.53
CA GLN A 219 14.35 -21.56 -11.82
C GLN A 219 12.91 -21.23 -12.19
N SER A 220 12.73 -20.16 -12.96
CA SER A 220 11.43 -19.76 -13.49
C SER A 220 11.56 -19.12 -14.87
N ARG A 221 10.61 -19.39 -15.77
CA ARG A 221 10.53 -18.73 -17.07
C ARG A 221 10.10 -17.27 -16.94
N ALA A 222 9.26 -16.97 -15.94
CA ALA A 222 8.85 -15.61 -15.61
C ALA A 222 8.80 -15.40 -14.11
N VAL A 223 9.25 -14.23 -13.65
CA VAL A 223 9.18 -13.81 -12.25
C VAL A 223 8.36 -12.53 -12.15
N VAL A 224 7.37 -12.51 -11.26
CA VAL A 224 6.58 -11.32 -10.92
C VAL A 224 6.98 -10.85 -9.53
N LEU A 225 7.60 -9.68 -9.42
CA LEU A 225 7.87 -9.03 -8.16
C LEU A 225 6.61 -8.31 -7.69
N ALA A 226 6.03 -8.75 -6.58
CA ALA A 226 4.87 -8.19 -5.91
C ALA A 226 5.16 -7.92 -4.43
N THR A 227 6.39 -7.47 -4.15
CA THR A 227 7.02 -7.42 -2.83
C THR A 227 6.59 -6.24 -1.96
N GLY A 228 5.66 -5.40 -2.43
CA GLY A 228 5.30 -4.15 -1.77
C GLY A 228 6.37 -3.08 -1.88
N GLY A 229 6.22 -2.02 -1.09
CA GLY A 229 7.10 -0.86 -1.12
C GLY A 229 8.35 -0.99 -0.24
N PHE A 230 8.91 0.18 0.11
CA PHE A 230 10.12 0.27 0.94
C PHE A 230 9.97 1.16 2.18
N GLY A 231 8.71 1.47 2.58
CA GLY A 231 8.42 2.37 3.70
C GLY A 231 9.04 1.95 5.04
N ALA A 232 9.20 0.65 5.29
CA ALA A 232 9.83 0.10 6.47
C ALA A 232 11.36 0.07 6.42
N ASN A 233 11.97 0.38 5.27
CA ASN A 233 13.42 0.44 5.13
C ASN A 233 13.95 1.84 5.49
N LEU A 234 14.34 2.02 6.74
CA LEU A 234 14.80 3.31 7.28
C LEU A 234 15.93 3.92 6.44
N ALA A 235 16.95 3.13 6.11
CA ALA A 235 18.10 3.61 5.35
C ALA A 235 17.70 4.06 3.93
N LEU A 236 16.79 3.31 3.29
CA LEU A 236 16.35 3.63 1.94
C LEU A 236 15.44 4.86 1.93
N ARG A 237 14.49 4.99 2.86
CA ARG A 237 13.61 6.17 2.92
C ARG A 237 14.35 7.44 3.28
N MET A 238 15.27 7.40 4.26
CA MET A 238 16.11 8.55 4.64
C MET A 238 17.08 8.98 3.53
N ARG A 239 17.53 8.05 2.70
CA ARG A 239 18.33 8.38 1.51
C ARG A 239 17.61 9.33 0.55
N TYR A 240 16.30 9.20 0.43
CA TYR A 240 15.47 9.99 -0.49
C TYR A 240 14.73 11.14 0.20
N ASN A 241 14.45 11.01 1.50
CA ASN A 241 13.87 12.07 2.32
C ASN A 241 14.41 11.96 3.76
N PRO A 242 15.44 12.76 4.11
CA PRO A 242 16.07 12.71 5.43
C PRO A 242 15.14 13.01 6.61
N ASN A 243 14.00 13.70 6.37
CA ASN A 243 13.02 14.01 7.41
C ASN A 243 12.14 12.80 7.78
N LEU A 244 12.24 11.70 7.05
CA LEU A 244 11.51 10.45 7.33
C LEU A 244 12.38 9.48 8.14
N ASP A 245 12.79 9.90 9.32
CA ASP A 245 13.64 9.15 10.22
C ASP A 245 12.87 8.07 11.05
N TYR A 246 13.51 7.57 12.10
CA TYR A 246 12.94 6.53 12.97
C TYR A 246 11.74 6.99 13.81
N GLU A 247 11.52 8.30 13.97
CA GLU A 247 10.39 8.83 14.76
C GLU A 247 9.07 8.69 14.01
N ILE A 248 9.12 8.60 12.67
CA ILE A 248 7.94 8.40 11.84
C ILE A 248 7.77 6.91 11.54
N ALA A 249 6.84 6.26 12.23
CA ALA A 249 6.48 4.85 12.03
C ALA A 249 5.74 4.63 10.69
N THR A 250 5.42 3.39 10.35
CA THR A 250 4.58 3.05 9.20
C THR A 250 3.14 2.77 9.62
N THR A 251 2.19 2.98 8.72
CA THR A 251 0.77 2.65 8.98
C THR A 251 0.53 1.15 9.17
N ALA A 252 1.45 0.30 8.70
CA ALA A 252 1.39 -1.14 8.91
C ALA A 252 1.91 -1.56 10.29
N ASN A 253 2.73 -0.73 10.92
CA ASN A 253 3.29 -0.97 12.25
C ASN A 253 3.32 0.32 13.07
N PRO A 254 2.16 0.92 13.37
CA PRO A 254 2.07 2.23 14.00
C PRO A 254 2.68 2.27 15.40
N HIS A 255 2.65 1.18 16.12
CA HIS A 255 3.10 1.08 17.51
C HIS A 255 4.39 0.26 17.69
N GLY A 256 5.04 -0.18 16.62
CA GLY A 256 6.28 -0.96 16.70
C GLY A 256 6.12 -2.43 17.12
N PHE A 257 4.89 -2.95 17.21
CA PHE A 257 4.62 -4.29 17.75
C PHE A 257 4.69 -5.42 16.72
N VAL A 258 4.67 -5.12 15.44
CA VAL A 258 4.69 -6.12 14.37
C VAL A 258 5.83 -5.84 13.40
N GLN A 259 6.31 -6.89 12.73
CA GLN A 259 7.29 -6.71 11.68
C GLN A 259 6.63 -6.16 10.42
N ASP A 260 7.04 -4.99 9.97
CA ASP A 260 6.65 -4.46 8.67
C ASP A 260 7.52 -5.05 7.56
N THR A 261 6.87 -5.64 6.56
CA THR A 261 7.53 -6.37 5.48
C THR A 261 7.86 -5.53 4.25
N ALA A 262 7.47 -4.23 4.22
CA ALA A 262 7.74 -3.32 3.11
C ALA A 262 9.20 -2.80 3.14
N THR A 263 10.16 -3.69 2.94
CA THR A 263 11.61 -3.42 3.09
C THR A 263 12.34 -3.17 1.77
N GLY A 264 11.62 -3.14 0.63
CA GLY A 264 12.19 -2.85 -0.69
C GLY A 264 12.96 -4.00 -1.32
N ASP A 265 12.74 -5.24 -0.88
CA ASP A 265 13.48 -6.42 -1.35
C ASP A 265 13.44 -6.55 -2.88
N GLY A 266 12.27 -6.33 -3.50
CA GLY A 266 12.11 -6.42 -4.97
C GLY A 266 12.94 -5.39 -5.74
N LEU A 267 13.21 -4.24 -5.14
CA LEU A 267 14.07 -3.22 -5.75
C LEU A 267 15.50 -3.74 -5.90
N TYR A 268 16.03 -4.34 -4.84
CA TYR A 268 17.38 -4.89 -4.82
C TYR A 268 17.51 -6.12 -5.73
N LEU A 269 16.51 -7.02 -5.72
CA LEU A 269 16.46 -8.18 -6.61
C LEU A 269 16.51 -7.76 -8.09
N ALA A 270 15.70 -6.78 -8.48
CA ALA A 270 15.64 -6.32 -9.86
C ALA A 270 16.89 -5.52 -10.26
N LYS A 271 17.55 -4.85 -9.32
CA LYS A 271 18.77 -4.07 -9.57
C LYS A 271 19.89 -4.94 -10.12
N GLU A 272 20.01 -6.18 -9.69
CA GLU A 272 21.02 -7.15 -10.16
C GLU A 272 20.85 -7.45 -11.67
N LEU A 273 19.66 -7.26 -12.22
CA LEU A 273 19.37 -7.41 -13.65
C LEU A 273 19.36 -6.08 -14.43
N GLY A 274 19.78 -4.98 -13.79
CA GLY A 274 19.88 -3.67 -14.42
C GLY A 274 18.57 -2.87 -14.44
N ALA A 275 17.60 -3.19 -13.57
CA ALA A 275 16.36 -2.46 -13.46
C ALA A 275 16.58 -1.02 -12.99
N VAL A 276 15.80 -0.09 -13.55
CA VAL A 276 15.81 1.31 -13.13
C VAL A 276 14.73 1.58 -12.08
N TRP A 277 15.09 2.36 -11.05
CA TRP A 277 14.17 2.87 -10.04
C TRP A 277 13.71 4.27 -10.43
N THR A 278 12.47 4.58 -10.21
CA THR A 278 11.85 5.87 -10.53
C THR A 278 11.04 6.40 -9.36
N ASN A 279 10.89 7.71 -9.28
CA ASN A 279 10.01 8.43 -8.33
C ASN A 279 10.30 8.16 -6.85
N MET A 280 11.51 7.75 -6.49
CA MET A 280 11.88 7.27 -5.16
C MET A 280 11.65 8.28 -4.01
N PRO A 281 11.80 9.62 -4.19
CA PRO A 281 11.52 10.58 -3.12
C PRO A 281 10.07 10.66 -2.69
N ASN A 282 9.12 10.19 -3.51
CA ASN A 282 7.70 10.37 -3.26
C ASN A 282 7.15 9.24 -2.37
N ILE A 283 6.89 9.60 -1.14
CA ILE A 283 6.40 8.73 -0.07
C ILE A 283 5.13 9.36 0.50
N VAL A 284 4.03 8.62 0.48
CA VAL A 284 2.73 9.08 1.00
C VAL A 284 2.75 8.99 2.51
N LEU A 285 2.43 10.11 3.14
CA LEU A 285 2.24 10.22 4.58
C LEU A 285 0.74 10.32 4.88
N LEU A 286 0.28 9.58 5.88
CA LEU A 286 -1.07 9.67 6.41
C LEU A 286 -1.04 9.83 7.92
N SER A 287 -2.04 10.54 8.44
CA SER A 287 -2.34 10.49 9.86
C SER A 287 -2.99 9.14 10.19
N TYR A 288 -2.32 8.33 10.99
CA TYR A 288 -2.75 6.96 11.27
C TYR A 288 -2.17 6.43 12.59
N TRP A 289 -2.72 6.93 13.73
CA TRP A 289 -2.36 6.42 15.06
C TRP A 289 -3.48 5.58 15.68
N GLY A 290 -4.65 5.60 15.08
CA GLY A 290 -5.83 4.88 15.55
C GLY A 290 -7.03 5.78 15.85
N GLY A 291 -6.88 7.10 15.83
CA GLY A 291 -7.94 8.07 16.11
C GLY A 291 -8.92 8.30 14.96
N ARG A 292 -8.60 7.92 13.72
CA ARG A 292 -9.55 8.06 12.61
C ARG A 292 -10.71 7.08 12.71
N MET A 293 -11.91 7.57 12.40
CA MET A 293 -13.16 6.86 12.62
C MET A 293 -13.96 6.60 11.37
N LEU A 294 -13.75 7.42 10.32
CA LEU A 294 -14.56 7.40 9.11
C LEU A 294 -13.74 6.93 7.90
N ASP A 295 -14.39 6.17 7.03
CA ASP A 295 -13.81 5.73 5.74
C ASP A 295 -14.20 6.67 4.59
N TYR A 296 -15.01 7.69 4.86
CA TYR A 296 -15.46 8.74 3.95
C TYR A 296 -15.12 10.13 4.47
N ILE A 297 -15.31 11.16 3.66
CA ILE A 297 -14.98 12.55 4.00
C ILE A 297 -16.23 13.38 4.26
N GLY A 298 -16.07 14.51 4.98
CA GLY A 298 -17.09 15.53 5.16
C GLY A 298 -17.80 15.50 6.50
N ALA A 299 -17.56 14.50 7.37
CA ALA A 299 -18.23 14.33 8.66
C ALA A 299 -17.25 14.31 9.86
N GLU A 300 -16.02 14.74 9.67
CA GLU A 300 -15.01 14.88 10.73
C GLU A 300 -14.22 16.18 10.57
N ILE A 301 -13.66 16.66 11.67
CA ILE A 301 -12.73 17.79 11.71
C ILE A 301 -11.41 17.37 12.36
N TYR A 302 -10.34 18.09 12.01
CA TYR A 302 -9.00 17.92 12.58
C TYR A 302 -8.61 19.15 13.37
N VAL A 303 -8.24 18.95 14.63
CA VAL A 303 -7.81 20.03 15.52
C VAL A 303 -6.40 19.76 16.04
N ASP A 304 -5.66 20.84 16.24
CA ASP A 304 -4.34 20.83 16.87
C ASP A 304 -4.40 20.64 18.39
N ASN A 305 -3.26 20.74 19.06
CA ASN A 305 -3.17 20.64 20.51
C ASN A 305 -3.71 21.86 21.28
N GLU A 306 -4.23 22.86 20.57
CA GLU A 306 -4.92 24.02 21.13
C GLU A 306 -6.43 23.98 20.87
N GLY A 307 -6.93 22.94 20.20
CA GLY A 307 -8.35 22.76 19.87
C GLY A 307 -8.81 23.51 18.61
N ARG A 308 -7.88 24.02 17.78
CA ARG A 308 -8.16 24.79 16.57
C ARG A 308 -8.03 23.96 15.31
N ARG A 309 -8.94 24.13 14.36
CA ARG A 309 -8.77 23.60 13.01
C ARG A 309 -7.60 24.31 12.30
N PHE A 310 -6.92 23.60 11.42
CA PHE A 310 -5.72 24.09 10.75
C PHE A 310 -5.65 23.73 9.26
N VAL A 311 -6.63 23.02 8.72
CA VAL A 311 -6.63 22.55 7.33
C VAL A 311 -8.06 22.25 6.84
N ASP A 312 -8.28 22.27 5.53
CA ASP A 312 -9.45 21.61 4.91
C ASP A 312 -9.25 20.09 4.96
N GLU A 313 -10.03 19.42 5.77
CA GLU A 313 -9.96 17.95 5.97
C GLU A 313 -10.44 17.15 4.75
N THR A 314 -10.99 17.82 3.76
CA THR A 314 -11.48 17.21 2.51
C THR A 314 -10.54 17.39 1.33
N THR A 315 -9.39 18.01 1.56
CA THR A 315 -8.34 18.20 0.55
C THR A 315 -7.48 16.95 0.32
N THR A 316 -6.40 17.06 -0.45
CA THR A 316 -5.51 15.92 -0.74
C THR A 316 -4.72 15.48 0.50
N THR A 317 -4.37 14.20 0.55
CA THR A 317 -3.57 13.63 1.64
C THR A 317 -2.23 14.33 1.81
N ALA A 318 -1.60 14.74 0.71
CA ALA A 318 -0.34 15.47 0.73
C ALA A 318 -0.47 16.84 1.42
N ARG A 319 -1.55 17.60 1.15
CA ARG A 319 -1.80 18.89 1.81
C ARG A 319 -2.07 18.72 3.29
N ILE A 320 -2.86 17.71 3.68
CA ILE A 320 -3.12 17.38 5.09
C ILE A 320 -1.79 17.02 5.78
N ALA A 321 -0.99 16.15 5.18
CA ALA A 321 0.31 15.75 5.73
C ALA A 321 1.25 16.94 5.92
N GLN A 322 1.34 17.85 4.93
CA GLN A 322 2.14 19.07 5.04
C GLN A 322 1.66 20.01 6.16
N ALA A 323 0.35 20.07 6.39
CA ALA A 323 -0.21 20.86 7.49
C ALA A 323 0.16 20.23 8.86
N ILE A 324 0.04 18.91 9.00
CA ILE A 324 0.39 18.18 10.21
C ILE A 324 1.89 18.24 10.51
N LEU A 325 2.77 18.22 9.51
CA LEU A 325 4.22 18.36 9.68
C LEU A 325 4.63 19.68 10.37
N LYS A 326 3.77 20.70 10.33
CA LYS A 326 4.01 21.99 11.00
C LYS A 326 3.56 21.99 12.46
N LEU A 327 2.78 20.98 12.88
CA LEU A 327 2.25 20.89 14.25
C LEU A 327 3.31 20.26 15.18
N PRO A 328 3.31 20.64 16.47
CA PRO A 328 4.14 20.01 17.48
C PRO A 328 3.90 18.50 17.56
N GLY A 329 4.98 17.71 17.50
CA GLY A 329 4.93 16.24 17.56
C GLY A 329 4.23 15.59 16.38
N HIS A 330 4.00 16.33 15.28
CA HIS A 330 3.34 15.85 14.05
C HIS A 330 2.03 15.12 14.35
N SER A 331 1.25 15.66 15.30
CA SER A 331 0.02 15.04 15.83
C SER A 331 -1.15 16.00 15.83
N MET A 332 -2.36 15.44 15.80
CA MET A 332 -3.63 16.14 15.82
C MET A 332 -4.70 15.29 16.49
N TYR A 333 -5.87 15.86 16.77
CA TYR A 333 -7.07 15.11 17.12
C TYR A 333 -8.08 15.11 15.98
N VAL A 334 -8.77 13.98 15.81
CA VAL A 334 -9.91 13.82 14.89
C VAL A 334 -11.17 13.81 15.73
N ILE A 335 -12.17 14.56 15.30
CA ILE A 335 -13.47 14.70 16.00
C ILE A 335 -14.60 14.41 15.02
N THR A 336 -15.58 13.63 15.48
CA THR A 336 -16.88 13.46 14.83
C THR A 336 -17.95 13.24 15.91
N ASP A 337 -19.22 13.03 15.52
CA ASP A 337 -20.30 12.82 16.47
C ASP A 337 -21.13 11.55 16.21
N ALA A 338 -22.20 11.36 16.97
CA ALA A 338 -23.07 10.18 16.89
C ALA A 338 -23.73 9.98 15.52
N LYS A 339 -23.92 11.05 14.72
CA LYS A 339 -24.63 10.99 13.44
C LYS A 339 -23.81 10.32 12.34
N SER A 340 -22.48 10.37 12.41
CA SER A 340 -21.62 9.81 11.37
C SER A 340 -21.63 8.28 11.35
N ALA A 341 -21.65 7.69 10.15
CA ALA A 341 -21.43 6.26 9.97
C ALA A 341 -19.98 5.89 10.28
N LYS A 342 -19.77 5.02 11.26
CA LYS A 342 -18.43 4.66 11.72
C LYS A 342 -17.84 3.54 10.85
N GLY A 343 -16.54 3.61 10.63
CA GLY A 343 -15.80 2.55 9.95
C GLY A 343 -15.78 1.23 10.75
N VAL A 344 -15.47 0.15 10.06
CA VAL A 344 -15.60 -1.25 10.55
C VAL A 344 -14.81 -1.56 11.83
N ASN A 345 -13.71 -0.87 12.10
CA ASN A 345 -12.82 -1.17 13.22
C ASN A 345 -13.03 -0.25 14.44
N VAL A 346 -14.04 0.64 14.41
CA VAL A 346 -14.20 1.67 15.46
C VAL A 346 -14.49 1.05 16.82
N GLY A 347 -15.30 -0.01 16.90
CA GLY A 347 -15.54 -0.73 18.15
C GLY A 347 -14.26 -1.27 18.80
N ALA A 348 -13.38 -1.88 18.01
CA ALA A 348 -12.08 -2.35 18.50
C ALA A 348 -11.17 -1.20 18.95
N LYS A 349 -11.19 -0.07 18.24
CA LYS A 349 -10.41 1.13 18.60
C LYS A 349 -10.90 1.78 19.89
N ILE A 350 -12.21 1.76 20.15
CA ILE A 350 -12.80 2.20 21.43
C ILE A 350 -12.31 1.29 22.56
N THR A 351 -12.41 -0.03 22.38
CA THR A 351 -11.92 -1.01 23.37
C THR A 351 -10.42 -0.84 23.65
N ALA A 352 -9.63 -0.54 22.63
CA ALA A 352 -8.20 -0.28 22.75
C ALA A 352 -7.87 1.12 23.32
N GLY A 353 -8.84 2.00 23.52
CA GLY A 353 -8.64 3.36 24.02
C GLY A 353 -8.08 4.36 23.00
N SER A 354 -7.93 3.96 21.72
CA SER A 354 -7.48 4.87 20.66
C SER A 354 -8.57 5.87 20.26
N ILE A 355 -9.84 5.51 20.42
CA ILE A 355 -10.99 6.38 20.25
C ILE A 355 -11.68 6.50 21.61
N ARG A 356 -12.05 7.72 21.97
CA ARG A 356 -12.75 8.06 23.20
C ARG A 356 -14.09 8.68 22.87
N LEU A 357 -15.02 8.58 23.81
CA LEU A 357 -16.35 9.17 23.73
C LEU A 357 -16.51 10.23 24.82
N SER A 358 -17.23 11.30 24.51
CA SER A 358 -17.58 12.36 25.47
C SER A 358 -19.00 12.81 25.23
N ASN A 359 -19.73 13.12 26.31
CA ASN A 359 -21.11 13.56 26.22
C ASN A 359 -21.26 15.09 26.10
N SER A 360 -20.15 15.83 26.23
CA SER A 360 -20.10 17.29 26.03
C SER A 360 -18.77 17.73 25.46
N VAL A 361 -18.75 18.93 24.85
CA VAL A 361 -17.51 19.55 24.34
C VAL A 361 -16.51 19.80 25.45
N ALA A 362 -17.00 20.27 26.63
CA ALA A 362 -16.16 20.50 27.80
C ALA A 362 -15.50 19.21 28.33
N GLU A 363 -16.19 18.07 28.29
CA GLU A 363 -15.62 16.76 28.64
C GLU A 363 -14.57 16.34 27.62
N MET A 364 -14.86 16.54 26.35
CA MET A 364 -13.94 16.24 25.24
C MET A 364 -12.66 17.08 25.35
N ALA A 365 -12.77 18.38 25.55
CA ALA A 365 -11.66 19.31 25.72
C ALA A 365 -10.75 18.91 26.90
N ARG A 366 -11.35 18.55 28.06
CA ARG A 366 -10.56 18.01 29.19
C ARG A 366 -9.82 16.74 28.82
N GLY A 367 -10.47 15.81 28.08
CA GLY A 367 -9.86 14.55 27.64
C GLY A 367 -8.70 14.74 26.66
N MET A 368 -8.75 15.78 25.83
CA MET A 368 -7.70 16.18 24.88
C MET A 368 -6.63 17.08 25.51
N ASN A 369 -6.88 17.63 26.68
CA ASN A 369 -6.07 18.66 27.34
C ASN A 369 -5.94 19.94 26.49
N VAL A 370 -7.06 20.41 25.95
CA VAL A 370 -7.17 21.66 25.17
C VAL A 370 -8.14 22.64 25.85
N PRO A 371 -8.06 23.95 25.56
CA PRO A 371 -9.01 24.92 26.10
C PRO A 371 -10.43 24.65 25.62
N ALA A 372 -11.41 24.55 26.55
CA ALA A 372 -12.79 24.24 26.20
C ALA A 372 -13.43 25.31 25.32
N SER A 373 -13.18 26.60 25.62
CA SER A 373 -13.70 27.74 24.84
C SER A 373 -13.21 27.74 23.38
N GLU A 374 -11.95 27.35 23.13
CA GLU A 374 -11.42 27.26 21.77
C GLU A 374 -12.06 26.10 20.99
N LEU A 375 -12.25 24.94 21.64
CA LEU A 375 -12.89 23.80 20.99
C LEU A 375 -14.39 24.07 20.73
N GLU A 376 -15.09 24.74 21.63
CA GLU A 376 -16.47 25.18 21.44
C GLU A 376 -16.58 26.14 20.25
N HIS A 377 -15.74 27.16 20.20
CA HIS A 377 -15.68 28.11 19.07
C HIS A 377 -15.36 27.39 17.74
N THR A 378 -14.41 26.47 17.75
CA THR A 378 -14.07 25.67 16.58
C THR A 378 -15.25 24.86 16.03
N LEU A 379 -16.05 24.25 16.91
CA LEU A 379 -17.21 23.47 16.50
C LEU A 379 -18.39 24.39 16.06
N GLU A 380 -18.56 25.53 16.69
CA GLU A 380 -19.57 26.54 16.28
C GLU A 380 -19.30 27.05 14.87
N GLU A 381 -18.06 27.48 14.57
CA GLU A 381 -17.67 27.92 13.24
C GLU A 381 -17.82 26.82 12.18
N TYR A 382 -17.36 25.60 12.49
CA TYR A 382 -17.57 24.48 11.59
C TYR A 382 -19.05 24.22 11.30
N ASN A 383 -19.89 24.17 12.33
CA ASN A 383 -21.32 23.88 12.22
C ASN A 383 -22.07 24.97 11.47
N LYS A 384 -21.67 26.23 11.63
CA LYS A 384 -22.21 27.36 10.86
C LYS A 384 -21.98 27.15 9.36
N HIS A 385 -20.73 26.95 8.95
CA HIS A 385 -20.39 26.72 7.53
C HIS A 385 -21.01 25.43 6.96
N ALA A 386 -21.11 24.37 7.76
CA ALA A 386 -21.77 23.12 7.38
C ALA A 386 -23.26 23.31 7.12
N SER A 387 -23.95 24.11 7.94
CA SER A 387 -25.38 24.42 7.80
C SER A 387 -25.66 25.34 6.62
N GLU A 388 -24.82 26.34 6.42
CA GLU A 388 -24.91 27.32 5.32
C GLU A 388 -24.40 26.76 3.98
N LYS A 389 -23.68 25.64 4.01
CA LYS A 389 -22.94 25.06 2.85
C LYS A 389 -21.98 26.09 2.22
N SER A 390 -21.39 26.94 3.05
CA SER A 390 -20.48 28.00 2.66
C SER A 390 -19.01 27.57 2.79
N ALA A 391 -18.11 28.21 2.04
CA ALA A 391 -16.68 27.97 2.20
C ALA A 391 -16.20 28.53 3.55
N ASP A 392 -15.35 27.77 4.26
CA ASP A 392 -14.72 28.22 5.49
C ASP A 392 -13.35 28.88 5.25
N ALA A 393 -12.70 29.31 6.32
CA ALA A 393 -11.39 29.97 6.27
C ALA A 393 -10.26 29.11 5.65
N PHE A 394 -10.45 27.78 5.60
CA PHE A 394 -9.49 26.84 4.98
C PHE A 394 -9.86 26.48 3.53
N GLY A 395 -10.97 27.01 3.02
CA GLY A 395 -11.50 26.75 1.68
C GLY A 395 -12.30 25.46 1.58
N ARG A 396 -12.69 24.87 2.71
CA ARG A 396 -13.55 23.68 2.73
C ARG A 396 -14.96 24.01 2.26
N THR A 397 -15.48 23.20 1.36
CA THR A 397 -16.85 23.31 0.79
C THR A 397 -17.64 22.00 0.89
N VAL A 398 -17.00 20.93 1.38
CA VAL A 398 -17.62 19.60 1.47
C VAL A 398 -17.97 19.28 2.91
N TYR A 399 -19.27 19.28 3.18
CA TYR A 399 -19.85 18.99 4.49
C TYR A 399 -20.92 17.90 4.34
N ALA A 400 -20.73 16.77 5.01
CA ALA A 400 -21.74 15.71 5.05
C ALA A 400 -22.79 15.97 6.16
N GLN A 401 -22.34 16.63 7.24
CA GLN A 401 -23.19 16.94 8.41
C GLN A 401 -22.52 17.97 9.31
N THR A 402 -23.32 18.54 10.26
CA THR A 402 -22.82 19.25 11.46
C THR A 402 -22.26 18.25 12.47
N ILE A 403 -21.46 18.73 13.43
CA ILE A 403 -20.92 17.94 14.57
C ILE A 403 -21.49 18.55 15.85
N ASP A 404 -22.68 18.09 16.27
CA ASP A 404 -23.46 18.68 17.35
C ASP A 404 -24.24 17.67 18.20
N LYS A 405 -24.20 16.37 17.86
CA LYS A 405 -24.99 15.35 18.56
C LYS A 405 -24.11 14.40 19.37
N PRO A 406 -24.14 14.47 20.71
CA PRO A 406 -23.38 13.53 21.53
C PRO A 406 -23.90 12.09 21.41
N PRO A 407 -23.10 11.06 21.74
CA PRO A 407 -21.72 11.24 22.16
C PRO A 407 -20.82 11.72 21.01
N PHE A 408 -19.88 12.59 21.34
CA PHE A 408 -18.77 12.95 20.46
C PHE A 408 -17.73 11.85 20.51
N TYR A 409 -17.18 11.54 19.34
CA TYR A 409 -16.10 10.58 19.17
C TYR A 409 -14.84 11.35 18.82
N TRP A 410 -13.74 11.03 19.47
CA TRP A 410 -12.46 11.68 19.20
C TRP A 410 -11.28 10.75 19.45
N GLY A 411 -10.16 11.00 18.78
CA GLY A 411 -8.93 10.24 18.96
C GLY A 411 -7.74 10.99 18.40
N GLN A 412 -6.56 10.70 18.98
CA GLN A 412 -5.31 11.28 18.51
C GLN A 412 -4.83 10.56 17.23
N GLU A 413 -4.31 11.34 16.32
CA GLU A 413 -3.61 10.87 15.13
C GLU A 413 -2.19 11.44 15.07
N ARG A 414 -1.29 10.65 14.46
CA ARG A 414 0.08 11.07 14.15
C ARG A 414 0.37 10.78 12.69
N LEU A 415 1.28 11.57 12.11
CA LEU A 415 1.72 11.36 10.74
C LEU A 415 2.58 10.10 10.65
N MET A 416 2.30 9.27 9.64
CA MET A 416 2.99 8.00 9.40
C MET A 416 3.25 7.76 7.94
N ILE A 417 4.25 6.95 7.64
CA ILE A 417 4.51 6.47 6.30
C ILE A 417 3.43 5.45 5.92
N HIS A 418 2.72 5.76 4.84
CA HIS A 418 1.62 4.92 4.38
C HIS A 418 1.98 4.05 3.18
N ALA A 419 2.58 4.65 2.15
CA ALA A 419 2.95 3.95 0.94
C ALA A 419 4.11 4.66 0.23
N THR A 420 4.85 3.92 -0.58
CA THR A 420 5.89 4.48 -1.44
C THR A 420 5.39 4.54 -2.89
N LEU A 421 5.55 5.70 -3.54
CA LEU A 421 5.16 5.90 -4.94
C LEU A 421 6.34 5.73 -5.89
N GLY A 422 7.55 5.66 -5.33
CA GLY A 422 8.76 5.22 -6.00
C GLY A 422 8.85 3.71 -6.08
N GLY A 423 9.57 3.22 -7.09
CA GLY A 423 9.72 1.78 -7.31
C GLY A 423 10.38 1.46 -8.64
N LEU A 424 10.17 0.24 -9.11
CA LEU A 424 10.63 -0.24 -10.41
C LEU A 424 9.84 0.43 -11.53
N LYS A 425 10.53 0.93 -12.55
CA LYS A 425 9.88 1.42 -13.76
C LYS A 425 9.36 0.25 -14.59
N THR A 426 8.07 0.31 -14.95
CA THR A 426 7.39 -0.74 -15.72
C THR A 426 6.71 -0.17 -16.97
N ASP A 427 6.22 -1.04 -17.82
CA ASP A 427 5.25 -0.71 -18.86
C ASP A 427 3.82 -1.13 -18.46
N LEU A 428 2.84 -0.97 -19.36
CA LEU A 428 1.42 -1.31 -19.16
C LEU A 428 1.17 -2.80 -18.85
N HIS A 429 2.14 -3.66 -19.13
CA HIS A 429 2.07 -5.10 -18.85
C HIS A 429 2.89 -5.51 -17.62
N GLY A 430 3.37 -4.55 -16.85
CA GLY A 430 4.22 -4.79 -15.68
C GLY A 430 5.63 -5.26 -16.03
N ARG A 431 6.09 -5.23 -17.30
CA ARG A 431 7.48 -5.60 -17.65
C ARG A 431 8.45 -4.56 -17.09
N VAL A 432 9.45 -5.05 -16.34
CA VAL A 432 10.45 -4.17 -15.72
C VAL A 432 11.42 -3.62 -16.76
N LYS A 433 11.71 -2.30 -16.67
CA LYS A 433 12.57 -1.58 -17.62
C LYS A 433 13.98 -1.35 -17.10
N ARG A 434 14.94 -1.30 -18.03
CA ARG A 434 16.29 -0.79 -17.81
C ARG A 434 16.35 0.72 -18.06
N LYS A 435 17.51 1.32 -17.80
CA LYS A 435 17.75 2.75 -18.00
C LYS A 435 17.61 3.18 -19.46
N ASP A 436 17.96 2.33 -20.41
CA ASP A 436 17.83 2.54 -21.85
C ASP A 436 16.39 2.36 -22.38
N GLY A 437 15.43 2.07 -21.49
CA GLY A 437 14.04 1.83 -21.85
C GLY A 437 13.72 0.41 -22.29
N SER A 438 14.72 -0.44 -22.51
CA SER A 438 14.50 -1.86 -22.84
C SER A 438 13.87 -2.61 -21.67
N VAL A 439 13.12 -3.70 -21.97
CA VAL A 439 12.52 -4.54 -20.92
C VAL A 439 13.48 -5.65 -20.52
N ILE A 440 13.45 -6.03 -19.25
CA ILE A 440 14.15 -7.20 -18.74
C ILE A 440 13.27 -8.42 -19.04
N ALA A 441 13.73 -9.27 -19.96
CA ALA A 441 12.97 -10.45 -20.37
C ALA A 441 12.63 -11.33 -19.15
N GLY A 442 11.39 -11.81 -19.06
CA GLY A 442 10.92 -12.68 -17.97
C GLY A 442 10.75 -12.01 -16.61
N LEU A 443 11.07 -10.70 -16.46
CA LEU A 443 10.91 -9.99 -15.20
C LEU A 443 9.75 -9.00 -15.27
N PHE A 444 8.83 -9.13 -14.30
CA PHE A 444 7.65 -8.31 -14.13
C PHE A 444 7.58 -7.72 -12.73
N ALA A 445 6.83 -6.62 -12.56
CA ALA A 445 6.54 -6.03 -11.25
C ALA A 445 5.11 -5.51 -11.21
N ALA A 446 4.44 -5.68 -10.07
CA ALA A 446 3.07 -5.24 -9.86
C ALA A 446 2.81 -4.83 -8.40
N GLY A 447 1.85 -3.93 -8.20
CA GLY A 447 1.57 -3.33 -6.90
C GLY A 447 2.58 -2.25 -6.54
N GLU A 448 2.78 -2.03 -5.26
CA GLU A 448 3.55 -0.88 -4.75
C GLU A 448 5.05 -0.91 -5.12
N VAL A 449 5.61 -2.07 -5.44
CA VAL A 449 6.99 -2.19 -5.96
C VAL A 449 7.17 -1.56 -7.34
N ALA A 450 6.08 -1.43 -8.12
CA ALA A 450 6.06 -0.72 -9.40
C ALA A 450 5.77 0.76 -9.15
N GLY A 451 6.79 1.60 -9.35
CA GLY A 451 6.75 3.02 -9.03
C GLY A 451 6.59 3.93 -10.25
N GLY A 452 6.46 5.25 -9.96
CA GLY A 452 6.41 6.30 -10.97
C GLY A 452 5.05 6.47 -11.66
N ILE A 453 3.99 5.85 -11.14
CA ILE A 453 2.65 5.90 -11.73
C ILE A 453 1.93 7.18 -11.33
N TRP A 454 1.90 7.49 -10.03
CA TRP A 454 1.00 8.48 -9.41
C TRP A 454 1.62 9.85 -9.14
N GLY A 455 2.91 10.06 -9.43
CA GLY A 455 3.59 11.33 -9.12
C GLY A 455 3.90 11.48 -7.61
N THR A 456 3.47 12.58 -7.00
CA THR A 456 3.78 12.92 -5.60
C THR A 456 2.75 12.41 -4.58
N ASP A 457 1.51 12.15 -5.03
CA ASP A 457 0.42 11.61 -4.22
C ASP A 457 -0.56 10.84 -5.11
N ARG A 458 -1.47 10.10 -4.54
CA ARG A 458 -2.48 9.30 -5.26
C ARG A 458 -3.87 9.45 -4.70
N LEU A 459 -4.86 9.26 -5.56
CA LEU A 459 -6.27 9.22 -5.17
C LEU A 459 -6.56 8.06 -4.20
N GLY A 460 -7.50 8.27 -3.28
CA GLY A 460 -7.99 7.24 -2.39
C GLY A 460 -8.53 6.02 -3.14
N GLY A 461 -8.23 4.80 -2.66
CA GLY A 461 -8.65 3.53 -3.27
C GLY A 461 -7.79 3.06 -4.44
N THR A 462 -6.91 3.89 -5.02
CA THR A 462 -6.10 3.53 -6.20
C THR A 462 -4.94 2.58 -5.89
N GLY A 463 -4.48 2.52 -4.64
CA GLY A 463 -3.41 1.57 -4.26
C GLY A 463 -3.84 0.10 -4.43
N LEU A 464 -5.05 -0.24 -4.00
CA LEU A 464 -5.61 -1.58 -4.21
C LEU A 464 -6.00 -1.81 -5.68
N LEU A 465 -6.53 -0.77 -6.36
CA LEU A 465 -6.83 -0.84 -7.78
C LEU A 465 -5.58 -1.16 -8.61
N GLN A 466 -4.46 -0.45 -8.36
CA GLN A 466 -3.18 -0.74 -9.00
C GLN A 466 -2.73 -2.19 -8.79
N CYS A 467 -2.90 -2.72 -7.57
CA CYS A 467 -2.59 -4.12 -7.28
C CYS A 467 -3.40 -5.08 -8.16
N VAL A 468 -4.69 -4.82 -8.33
CA VAL A 468 -5.57 -5.68 -9.15
C VAL A 468 -5.22 -5.57 -10.63
N VAL A 469 -5.21 -4.36 -11.18
CA VAL A 469 -5.02 -4.15 -12.62
C VAL A 469 -3.63 -4.56 -13.07
N MET A 470 -2.59 -4.06 -12.40
CA MET A 470 -1.21 -4.36 -12.77
C MET A 470 -0.80 -5.79 -12.40
N GLY A 471 -1.35 -6.35 -11.31
CA GLY A 471 -1.14 -7.76 -10.95
C GLY A 471 -1.67 -8.69 -12.04
N ARG A 472 -2.91 -8.45 -12.50
CA ARG A 472 -3.50 -9.21 -13.60
C ARG A 472 -2.71 -9.04 -14.91
N ALA A 473 -2.37 -7.82 -15.29
CA ALA A 473 -1.61 -7.54 -16.51
C ALA A 473 -0.26 -8.25 -16.52
N ALA A 474 0.48 -8.20 -15.40
CA ALA A 474 1.75 -8.89 -15.24
C ALA A 474 1.59 -10.42 -15.30
N GLY A 475 0.61 -10.98 -14.58
CA GLY A 475 0.35 -12.42 -14.57
C GLY A 475 -0.03 -12.99 -15.93
N LEU A 476 -0.93 -12.33 -16.64
CA LEU A 476 -1.32 -12.71 -18.01
C LEU A 476 -0.13 -12.67 -18.96
N LYS A 477 0.69 -11.63 -18.89
CA LYS A 477 1.87 -11.50 -19.76
C LYS A 477 2.97 -12.48 -19.40
N ALA A 478 3.17 -12.76 -18.10
CA ALA A 478 4.11 -13.76 -17.62
C ALA A 478 3.74 -15.17 -18.10
N ALA A 479 2.46 -15.55 -17.99
CA ALA A 479 1.96 -16.83 -18.52
C ALA A 479 2.18 -16.95 -20.02
N LYS A 480 1.80 -15.92 -20.79
CA LYS A 480 1.99 -15.92 -22.25
C LYS A 480 3.45 -16.11 -22.63
N LEU A 481 4.40 -15.51 -21.89
CA LEU A 481 5.82 -15.69 -22.11
C LEU A 481 6.24 -17.14 -21.79
N ALA A 482 5.82 -17.66 -20.63
CA ALA A 482 6.23 -18.96 -20.14
C ALA A 482 5.70 -20.13 -21.00
N THR A 483 4.50 -19.99 -21.57
CA THR A 483 3.87 -21.01 -22.43
C THR A 483 4.27 -20.93 -23.89
N ALA A 484 4.85 -19.81 -24.35
CA ALA A 484 5.33 -19.67 -25.74
C ALA A 484 6.68 -20.36 -26.02
N VAL A 485 7.33 -20.88 -25.00
CA VAL A 485 8.70 -21.50 -25.06
C VAL A 485 8.61 -23.04 -25.06
N VAL A 486 7.41 -23.60 -25.14
CA VAL A 486 7.15 -25.05 -25.15
C VAL A 486 7.06 -25.56 -26.60
#